data_af4856e05d7b5788b028f153049a400b
#
_entry.id   af4856e05d7b5788b028f153049a400b
#
_cell.length_a   1.000
_cell.length_b   1.000
_cell.length_c   1.000
_cell.angle_alpha   90.00
_cell.angle_beta   90.00
_cell.angle_gamma   90.00
#
_symmetry.space_group_name_H-M   'P 1'
#
loop_
_entity.id
_entity.type
_entity.pdbx_description
1 polymer ?
#
loop_
_entity_poly.entity_id
_entity_poly.type
_entity_poly.pdbx_seq_one_letter_code
_entity_poly.pdbx_strand_id
1 'polypeptide(L)'
;MKIDFTEFMSQLQETNQTLDFFCDFEKIESNVNNIKLSLCMLNSLIGAKDIRASVETIWKRDKSAFDVMDILIAVRSEGKKHVLNSLNRCIVLDSLFTSVDGVMEFLNKTGLTDILQQQKITNLVDYVFGIETGLDTNARKNRSGHLMENAIANILAKHNIKFRQEVYSTEWPLIQKVLGDDEKRFDFVIKTNKKTYLIEVNFYSSGGSKLNEVARSYSDIAPKINSIKGFEFVWITDGKGWTSAKNKLQEAYSLIPSIYNLTNIEDFLKRL
;
A
#
# COMPACT_ATOMS: atom_id res chain seq x y z
N MET A 1 5.12 11.78 31.80
CA MET A 1 3.84 11.51 32.56
C MET A 1 2.78 11.27 31.49
N LYS A 2 1.84 10.34 31.70
CA LYS A 2 0.74 10.14 30.77
C LYS A 2 -0.18 11.36 30.79
N ILE A 3 -0.48 11.96 29.64
CA ILE A 3 -1.41 13.10 29.53
C ILE A 3 -2.84 12.67 29.89
N ASP A 4 -3.75 13.61 30.18
CA ASP A 4 -5.13 13.25 30.37
C ASP A 4 -5.81 12.80 29.07
N PHE A 5 -6.93 12.10 29.20
CA PHE A 5 -7.62 11.54 28.03
C PHE A 5 -8.22 12.61 27.11
N THR A 6 -8.62 13.74 27.65
CA THR A 6 -9.20 14.85 26.84
C THR A 6 -8.11 15.47 25.98
N GLU A 7 -6.93 15.69 26.56
CA GLU A 7 -5.77 16.17 25.83
C GLU A 7 -5.33 15.15 24.76
N PHE A 8 -5.25 13.84 25.10
CA PHE A 8 -4.95 12.78 24.13
C PHE A 8 -5.90 12.83 22.92
N MET A 9 -7.21 12.94 23.16
CA MET A 9 -8.21 13.03 22.09
C MET A 9 -8.08 14.29 21.24
N SER A 10 -7.68 15.42 21.84
CA SER A 10 -7.49 16.67 21.11
C SER A 10 -6.30 16.66 20.15
N GLN A 11 -5.32 15.81 20.41
CA GLN A 11 -4.10 15.65 19.62
C GLN A 11 -4.26 14.71 18.42
N LEU A 12 -5.38 13.96 18.33
CA LEU A 12 -5.58 12.99 17.24
C LEU A 12 -5.61 13.67 15.87
N GLN A 13 -4.83 13.11 14.93
CA GLN A 13 -4.63 13.65 13.60
C GLN A 13 -5.77 13.27 12.64
N GLU A 14 -6.05 14.11 11.65
CA GLU A 14 -6.99 13.81 10.56
C GLU A 14 -6.42 12.73 9.62
N THR A 15 -5.10 12.76 9.42
CA THR A 15 -4.40 11.87 8.50
C THR A 15 -2.95 11.66 8.95
N ASN A 16 -2.40 10.51 8.57
CA ASN A 16 -0.98 10.22 8.67
C ASN A 16 -0.32 10.13 7.28
N GLN A 17 -1.01 10.59 6.23
CA GLN A 17 -0.52 10.56 4.86
C GLN A 17 0.45 11.73 4.61
N THR A 18 1.61 11.41 4.07
CA THR A 18 2.61 12.35 3.58
C THR A 18 2.47 12.52 2.06
N LEU A 19 3.13 13.50 1.43
CA LEU A 19 2.97 13.76 0.00
C LEU A 19 3.44 12.59 -0.88
N ASP A 20 4.48 11.89 -0.47
CA ASP A 20 5.01 10.68 -1.12
C ASP A 20 4.04 9.49 -1.07
N PHE A 21 3.05 9.52 -0.16
CA PHE A 21 1.96 8.55 -0.16
C PHE A 21 1.17 8.56 -1.47
N PHE A 22 1.01 9.73 -2.09
CA PHE A 22 0.11 9.89 -3.24
C PHE A 22 0.71 9.43 -4.55
N CYS A 23 2.03 9.41 -4.68
CA CYS A 23 2.70 9.02 -5.91
C CYS A 23 4.12 8.53 -5.64
N ASP A 24 4.49 7.43 -6.29
CA ASP A 24 5.83 6.87 -6.30
C ASP A 24 6.39 6.97 -7.73
N PHE A 25 6.95 8.15 -8.05
CA PHE A 25 7.46 8.41 -9.39
C PHE A 25 8.67 7.55 -9.76
N GLU A 26 9.50 7.13 -8.81
CA GLU A 26 10.64 6.25 -9.09
C GLU A 26 10.15 4.89 -9.58
N LYS A 27 9.13 4.34 -8.92
CA LYS A 27 8.50 3.08 -9.35
C LYS A 27 7.79 3.22 -10.69
N ILE A 28 7.05 4.33 -10.90
CA ILE A 28 6.35 4.60 -12.16
C ILE A 28 7.35 4.69 -13.31
N GLU A 29 8.45 5.45 -13.12
CA GLU A 29 9.51 5.57 -14.10
C GLU A 29 10.17 4.22 -14.42
N SER A 30 10.44 3.41 -13.40
CA SER A 30 10.98 2.06 -13.57
C SER A 30 10.04 1.19 -14.43
N ASN A 31 8.73 1.20 -14.13
CA ASN A 31 7.74 0.44 -14.91
C ASN A 31 7.72 0.87 -16.37
N VAL A 32 7.68 2.17 -16.62
CA VAL A 32 7.67 2.71 -18.01
C VAL A 32 8.98 2.40 -18.73
N ASN A 33 10.12 2.53 -18.06
CA ASN A 33 11.43 2.26 -18.66
C ASN A 33 11.57 0.78 -19.10
N ASN A 34 10.98 -0.17 -18.38
CA ASN A 34 11.00 -1.58 -18.74
C ASN A 34 10.33 -1.88 -20.08
N ILE A 35 9.34 -1.10 -20.48
CA ILE A 35 8.56 -1.28 -21.72
C ILE A 35 8.78 -0.16 -22.76
N LYS A 36 9.66 0.78 -22.45
CA LYS A 36 9.89 2.00 -23.26
C LYS A 36 10.23 1.70 -24.71
N LEU A 37 11.04 0.68 -24.98
CA LEU A 37 11.43 0.32 -26.34
C LEU A 37 10.20 -0.08 -27.17
N SER A 38 9.34 -0.94 -26.62
CA SER A 38 8.09 -1.35 -27.26
C SER A 38 7.19 -0.15 -27.52
N LEU A 39 7.01 0.75 -26.54
CA LEU A 39 6.23 1.98 -26.71
C LEU A 39 6.80 2.90 -27.80
N CYS A 40 8.13 3.04 -27.89
CA CYS A 40 8.78 3.81 -28.95
C CYS A 40 8.50 3.21 -30.33
N MET A 41 8.50 1.89 -30.47
CA MET A 41 8.13 1.21 -31.72
C MET A 41 6.65 1.43 -32.06
N LEU A 42 5.77 1.32 -31.10
CA LEU A 42 4.32 1.54 -31.26
C LEU A 42 3.97 3.00 -31.55
N ASN A 43 4.84 3.97 -31.23
CA ASN A 43 4.66 5.38 -31.62
C ASN A 43 4.48 5.56 -33.13
N SER A 44 4.99 4.64 -33.96
CA SER A 44 4.79 4.69 -35.41
C SER A 44 3.33 4.46 -35.86
N LEU A 45 2.44 4.04 -34.96
CA LEU A 45 1.00 3.94 -35.18
C LEU A 45 0.32 5.33 -35.08
N ILE A 46 0.96 6.31 -34.42
CA ILE A 46 0.41 7.64 -34.22
C ILE A 46 0.40 8.39 -35.55
N GLY A 47 -0.78 8.85 -35.96
CA GLY A 47 -0.95 9.56 -37.26
C GLY A 47 -0.85 8.66 -38.50
N ALA A 48 -0.77 7.33 -38.32
CA ALA A 48 -0.70 6.42 -39.47
C ALA A 48 -2.00 6.47 -40.28
N LYS A 49 -1.90 6.75 -41.59
CA LYS A 49 -3.04 6.74 -42.51
C LYS A 49 -3.63 5.33 -42.66
N ASP A 50 -2.75 4.34 -42.80
CA ASP A 50 -3.10 2.93 -42.78
C ASP A 50 -2.47 2.27 -41.55
N ILE A 51 -3.27 2.15 -40.49
CA ILE A 51 -2.79 1.61 -39.22
C ILE A 51 -2.47 0.11 -39.34
N ARG A 52 -3.20 -0.63 -40.22
CA ARG A 52 -2.94 -2.05 -40.47
C ARG A 52 -1.56 -2.26 -41.09
N ALA A 53 -1.23 -1.51 -42.13
CA ALA A 53 0.10 -1.57 -42.78
C ALA A 53 1.22 -1.24 -41.78
N SER A 54 0.97 -0.28 -40.88
CA SER A 54 1.92 0.06 -39.81
C SER A 54 2.08 -1.09 -38.79
N VAL A 55 0.97 -1.71 -38.36
CA VAL A 55 1.01 -2.90 -37.49
C VAL A 55 1.79 -4.04 -38.15
N GLU A 56 1.52 -4.35 -39.43
CA GLU A 56 2.25 -5.38 -40.18
C GLU A 56 3.76 -5.08 -40.28
N THR A 57 4.11 -3.82 -40.44
CA THR A 57 5.53 -3.37 -40.50
C THR A 57 6.23 -3.61 -39.15
N ILE A 58 5.60 -3.23 -38.03
CA ILE A 58 6.13 -3.48 -36.68
C ILE A 58 6.22 -4.99 -36.45
N TRP A 59 5.16 -5.74 -36.81
CA TRP A 59 5.09 -7.19 -36.62
C TRP A 59 6.25 -7.92 -37.30
N LYS A 60 6.58 -7.54 -38.52
CA LYS A 60 7.71 -8.11 -39.25
C LYS A 60 9.06 -7.78 -38.62
N ARG A 61 9.16 -6.63 -37.98
CA ARG A 61 10.40 -6.18 -37.35
C ARG A 61 10.59 -6.77 -35.95
N ASP A 62 9.58 -6.65 -35.11
CA ASP A 62 9.58 -7.19 -33.75
C ASP A 62 8.16 -7.31 -33.24
N LYS A 63 7.64 -8.53 -33.25
CA LYS A 63 6.28 -8.82 -32.76
C LYS A 63 6.12 -8.62 -31.25
N SER A 64 7.22 -8.70 -30.47
CA SER A 64 7.18 -8.51 -29.01
C SER A 64 6.82 -7.07 -28.60
N ALA A 65 6.91 -6.11 -29.54
CA ALA A 65 6.44 -4.76 -29.28
C ALA A 65 4.94 -4.70 -28.92
N PHE A 66 4.15 -5.71 -29.29
CA PHE A 66 2.72 -5.78 -28.98
C PHE A 66 2.40 -6.40 -27.62
N ASP A 67 3.37 -7.01 -26.95
CA ASP A 67 3.15 -7.67 -25.65
C ASP A 67 2.75 -6.67 -24.53
N VAL A 68 2.92 -5.37 -24.78
CA VAL A 68 2.62 -4.29 -23.84
C VAL A 68 1.34 -3.53 -24.17
N MET A 69 0.52 -4.04 -25.10
CA MET A 69 -0.66 -3.30 -25.60
C MET A 69 -1.77 -3.13 -24.55
N ASP A 70 -1.88 -4.06 -23.62
CA ASP A 70 -2.88 -4.03 -22.54
C ASP A 70 -2.75 -2.78 -21.66
N ILE A 71 -1.52 -2.27 -21.45
CA ILE A 71 -1.32 -1.07 -20.65
C ILE A 71 -1.96 0.17 -21.31
N LEU A 72 -2.10 0.21 -22.63
CA LEU A 72 -2.73 1.34 -23.33
C LEU A 72 -4.20 1.55 -22.96
N ILE A 73 -4.84 0.56 -22.35
CA ILE A 73 -6.20 0.66 -21.80
C ILE A 73 -6.20 0.52 -20.27
N ALA A 74 -5.09 0.84 -19.62
CA ALA A 74 -4.91 0.77 -18.18
C ALA A 74 -5.17 -0.63 -17.57
N VAL A 75 -4.84 -1.68 -18.32
CA VAL A 75 -4.92 -3.08 -17.88
C VAL A 75 -3.51 -3.64 -17.75
N ARG A 76 -3.31 -4.44 -16.72
CA ARG A 76 -2.14 -5.33 -16.55
C ARG A 76 -2.69 -6.74 -16.51
N SER A 77 -2.60 -7.45 -17.64
CA SER A 77 -3.23 -8.77 -17.79
C SER A 77 -2.41 -9.87 -17.13
N GLU A 78 -1.08 -9.78 -17.22
CA GLU A 78 -0.15 -10.81 -16.72
C GLU A 78 -0.60 -12.24 -17.10
N GLY A 79 -1.16 -12.41 -18.31
CA GLY A 79 -1.70 -13.68 -18.80
C GLY A 79 -2.99 -14.18 -18.14
N LYS A 80 -3.62 -13.38 -17.27
CA LYS A 80 -4.78 -13.82 -16.45
C LYS A 80 -6.11 -13.15 -16.85
N LYS A 81 -6.06 -12.08 -17.63
CA LYS A 81 -7.29 -11.33 -17.99
C LYS A 81 -8.04 -12.03 -19.12
N HIS A 82 -9.31 -12.35 -18.87
CA HIS A 82 -10.19 -12.92 -19.88
C HIS A 82 -11.11 -11.85 -20.46
N VAL A 83 -11.34 -11.93 -21.75
CA VAL A 83 -12.24 -11.03 -22.51
C VAL A 83 -13.08 -11.83 -23.52
N LEU A 84 -14.17 -11.26 -23.98
CA LEU A 84 -14.91 -11.79 -25.13
C LEU A 84 -14.37 -11.16 -26.41
N ASN A 85 -13.96 -12.01 -27.38
CA ASN A 85 -13.57 -11.55 -28.70
C ASN A 85 -14.79 -11.19 -29.57
N SER A 86 -14.55 -10.75 -30.81
CA SER A 86 -15.61 -10.39 -31.78
C SER A 86 -16.58 -11.54 -32.11
N LEU A 87 -16.22 -12.79 -31.84
CA LEU A 87 -17.06 -13.98 -32.00
C LEU A 87 -17.77 -14.41 -30.71
N ASN A 88 -17.77 -13.55 -29.66
CA ASN A 88 -18.30 -13.83 -28.32
C ASN A 88 -17.67 -15.07 -27.65
N ARG A 89 -16.45 -15.39 -27.98
CA ARG A 89 -15.69 -16.47 -27.35
C ARG A 89 -14.81 -15.87 -26.23
N CYS A 90 -14.82 -16.52 -25.08
CA CYS A 90 -13.92 -16.15 -23.97
C CYS A 90 -12.49 -16.55 -24.32
N ILE A 91 -11.59 -15.59 -24.34
CA ILE A 91 -10.17 -15.75 -24.63
C ILE A 91 -9.34 -15.00 -23.58
N VAL A 92 -8.06 -15.35 -23.46
CA VAL A 92 -7.10 -14.56 -22.69
C VAL A 92 -6.76 -13.30 -23.50
N LEU A 93 -6.77 -12.12 -22.89
CA LEU A 93 -6.52 -10.84 -23.56
C LEU A 93 -5.21 -10.87 -24.37
N ASP A 94 -4.13 -11.39 -23.78
CA ASP A 94 -2.80 -11.41 -24.39
C ASP A 94 -2.76 -12.28 -25.66
N SER A 95 -3.71 -13.22 -25.83
CA SER A 95 -3.81 -14.01 -27.06
C SER A 95 -4.13 -13.17 -28.29
N LEU A 96 -4.74 -11.98 -28.12
CA LEU A 96 -4.93 -11.02 -29.22
C LEU A 96 -3.61 -10.47 -29.75
N PHE A 97 -2.59 -10.39 -28.92
CA PHE A 97 -1.29 -9.84 -29.29
C PHE A 97 -0.35 -10.84 -30.00
N THR A 98 -0.87 -12.05 -30.29
CA THR A 98 -0.11 -13.10 -30.97
C THR A 98 -0.34 -13.15 -32.48
N SER A 99 -1.12 -12.22 -33.05
CA SER A 99 -1.37 -12.08 -34.47
C SER A 99 -1.72 -10.65 -34.88
N VAL A 100 -1.44 -10.28 -36.12
CA VAL A 100 -1.82 -8.96 -36.69
C VAL A 100 -3.34 -8.74 -36.59
N ASP A 101 -4.14 -9.75 -36.89
CA ASP A 101 -5.60 -9.63 -36.84
C ASP A 101 -6.10 -9.43 -35.39
N GLY A 102 -5.49 -10.11 -34.43
CA GLY A 102 -5.79 -9.91 -33.00
C GLY A 102 -5.43 -8.50 -32.52
N VAL A 103 -4.24 -7.99 -32.90
CA VAL A 103 -3.84 -6.61 -32.62
C VAL A 103 -4.84 -5.62 -33.23
N MET A 104 -5.25 -5.84 -34.48
CA MET A 104 -6.25 -4.98 -35.13
C MET A 104 -7.63 -5.07 -34.45
N GLU A 105 -8.04 -6.27 -34.01
CA GLU A 105 -9.27 -6.44 -33.23
C GLU A 105 -9.20 -5.63 -31.93
N PHE A 106 -8.09 -5.72 -31.20
CA PHE A 106 -7.87 -4.94 -29.98
C PHE A 106 -7.94 -3.43 -30.21
N LEU A 107 -7.19 -2.92 -31.19
CA LEU A 107 -7.16 -1.49 -31.54
C LEU A 107 -8.55 -0.96 -31.88
N ASN A 108 -9.30 -1.71 -32.70
CA ASN A 108 -10.63 -1.30 -33.17
C ASN A 108 -11.67 -1.37 -32.04
N LYS A 109 -11.69 -2.47 -31.26
CA LYS A 109 -12.69 -2.67 -30.20
C LYS A 109 -12.48 -1.75 -29.00
N THR A 110 -11.26 -1.32 -28.74
CA THR A 110 -10.95 -0.34 -27.69
C THR A 110 -11.10 1.11 -28.17
N GLY A 111 -11.25 1.36 -29.47
CA GLY A 111 -11.27 2.69 -30.06
C GLY A 111 -9.88 3.35 -30.18
N LEU A 112 -8.82 2.62 -29.87
CA LEU A 112 -7.44 3.15 -29.98
C LEU A 112 -7.08 3.47 -31.43
N THR A 113 -7.66 2.79 -32.43
CA THR A 113 -7.47 3.12 -33.84
C THR A 113 -7.72 4.60 -34.11
N ASP A 114 -8.89 5.11 -33.73
CA ASP A 114 -9.27 6.51 -33.97
C ASP A 114 -8.42 7.49 -33.17
N ILE A 115 -8.11 7.13 -31.90
CA ILE A 115 -7.29 7.95 -31.01
C ILE A 115 -5.88 8.14 -31.59
N LEU A 116 -5.27 7.07 -32.08
CA LEU A 116 -3.92 7.08 -32.66
C LEU A 116 -3.89 7.80 -34.00
N GLN A 117 -4.85 7.48 -34.93
CA GLN A 117 -4.91 8.12 -36.24
C GLN A 117 -5.18 9.62 -36.15
N GLN A 118 -6.06 10.06 -35.25
CA GLN A 118 -6.36 11.47 -35.01
C GLN A 118 -5.31 12.20 -34.16
N GLN A 119 -4.23 11.54 -33.78
CA GLN A 119 -3.13 12.09 -32.97
C GLN A 119 -3.60 12.72 -31.64
N LYS A 120 -4.68 12.17 -31.04
CA LYS A 120 -5.11 12.58 -29.69
C LYS A 120 -4.10 12.21 -28.61
N ILE A 121 -3.26 11.24 -28.90
CA ILE A 121 -2.05 10.88 -28.16
C ILE A 121 -0.89 11.19 -29.10
N THR A 122 0.13 11.87 -28.61
CA THR A 122 1.31 12.27 -29.39
C THR A 122 2.56 11.47 -29.05
N ASN A 123 2.58 10.83 -27.90
CA ASN A 123 3.67 9.99 -27.40
C ASN A 123 3.14 8.92 -26.47
N LEU A 124 3.34 7.66 -26.78
CA LEU A 124 2.88 6.54 -25.95
C LEU A 124 3.68 6.39 -24.67
N VAL A 125 4.94 6.83 -24.61
CA VAL A 125 5.73 6.80 -23.37
C VAL A 125 5.12 7.74 -22.34
N ASP A 126 4.80 8.98 -22.73
CA ASP A 126 4.18 9.97 -21.86
C ASP A 126 2.73 9.56 -21.47
N TYR A 127 2.01 8.99 -22.44
CA TYR A 127 0.66 8.50 -22.22
C TYR A 127 0.64 7.36 -21.17
N VAL A 128 1.55 6.39 -21.30
CA VAL A 128 1.67 5.28 -20.36
C VAL A 128 2.19 5.74 -19.00
N PHE A 129 3.07 6.75 -18.95
CA PHE A 129 3.48 7.36 -17.69
C PHE A 129 2.26 7.92 -16.93
N GLY A 130 1.35 8.59 -17.62
CA GLY A 130 0.09 9.05 -17.03
C GLY A 130 -0.83 7.90 -16.58
N ILE A 131 -0.92 6.82 -17.35
CA ILE A 131 -1.68 5.62 -16.97
C ILE A 131 -1.08 4.98 -15.72
N GLU A 132 0.24 4.77 -15.67
CA GLU A 132 0.94 4.20 -14.53
C GLU A 132 0.71 5.03 -13.26
N THR A 133 0.72 6.36 -13.37
CA THR A 133 0.37 7.27 -12.27
C THR A 133 -1.06 7.01 -11.77
N GLY A 134 -2.02 6.81 -12.68
CA GLY A 134 -3.40 6.46 -12.34
C GLY A 134 -3.54 5.07 -11.70
N LEU A 135 -2.84 4.08 -12.23
CA LEU A 135 -2.84 2.70 -11.70
C LEU A 135 -2.16 2.59 -10.33
N ASP A 136 -1.25 3.48 -10.00
CA ASP A 136 -0.60 3.54 -8.68
C ASP A 136 -1.59 3.81 -7.53
N THR A 137 -2.83 4.20 -7.86
CA THR A 137 -3.93 4.32 -6.88
C THR A 137 -4.19 3.00 -6.11
N ASN A 138 -4.01 1.83 -6.74
CA ASN A 138 -4.12 0.54 -6.05
C ASN A 138 -2.92 0.30 -5.10
N ALA A 139 -1.74 0.76 -5.47
CA ALA A 139 -0.57 0.73 -4.59
C ALA A 139 -0.75 1.61 -3.35
N ARG A 140 -1.51 2.74 -3.45
CA ARG A 140 -1.88 3.57 -2.28
C ARG A 140 -2.64 2.79 -1.22
N LYS A 141 -3.55 1.88 -1.59
CA LYS A 141 -4.27 1.03 -0.63
C LYS A 141 -3.32 0.14 0.16
N ASN A 142 -2.31 -0.41 -0.51
CA ASN A 142 -1.29 -1.24 0.15
C ASN A 142 -0.36 -0.38 1.02
N ARG A 143 0.05 0.79 0.53
CA ARG A 143 0.83 1.76 1.33
C ARG A 143 0.05 2.22 2.56
N SER A 144 -1.28 2.39 2.49
CA SER A 144 -2.09 2.81 3.64
C SER A 144 -2.04 1.83 4.80
N GLY A 145 -1.87 0.53 4.55
CA GLY A 145 -1.73 -0.49 5.58
C GLY A 145 -0.49 -0.33 6.45
N HIS A 146 0.59 0.23 5.90
CA HIS A 146 1.88 0.36 6.57
C HIS A 146 2.28 1.82 6.88
N LEU A 147 1.41 2.80 6.61
CA LEU A 147 1.76 4.22 6.82
C LEU A 147 2.12 4.53 8.27
N MET A 148 1.34 4.00 9.22
CA MET A 148 1.59 4.24 10.64
C MET A 148 2.89 3.57 11.08
N GLU A 149 3.11 2.33 10.66
CA GLU A 149 4.35 1.59 10.92
C GLU A 149 5.56 2.33 10.35
N ASN A 150 5.50 2.79 9.09
CA ASN A 150 6.57 3.55 8.46
C ASN A 150 6.85 4.88 9.20
N ALA A 151 5.80 5.59 9.61
CA ALA A 151 5.95 6.83 10.38
C ALA A 151 6.69 6.57 11.71
N ILE A 152 6.30 5.52 12.43
CA ILE A 152 6.96 5.14 13.69
C ILE A 152 8.40 4.68 13.45
N ALA A 153 8.66 3.86 12.42
CA ALA A 153 10.01 3.43 12.06
C ALA A 153 10.92 4.61 11.77
N ASN A 154 10.44 5.60 11.01
CA ASN A 154 11.19 6.83 10.71
C ASN A 154 11.48 7.67 11.97
N ILE A 155 10.50 7.79 12.88
CA ILE A 155 10.71 8.49 14.16
C ILE A 155 11.77 7.78 15.00
N LEU A 156 11.68 6.45 15.14
CA LEU A 156 12.65 5.66 15.90
C LEU A 156 14.06 5.76 15.31
N ALA A 157 14.17 5.67 13.98
CA ALA A 157 15.45 5.79 13.26
C ALA A 157 16.08 7.18 13.44
N LYS A 158 15.29 8.25 13.36
CA LYS A 158 15.72 9.64 13.58
C LYS A 158 16.30 9.84 14.98
N HIS A 159 15.81 9.12 15.97
CA HIS A 159 16.29 9.15 17.35
C HIS A 159 17.39 8.12 17.63
N ASN A 160 17.91 7.44 16.60
CA ASN A 160 18.92 6.37 16.71
C ASN A 160 18.50 5.22 17.64
N ILE A 161 17.22 4.94 17.76
CA ILE A 161 16.68 3.85 18.57
C ILE A 161 16.72 2.57 17.74
N LYS A 162 17.37 1.52 18.28
CA LYS A 162 17.39 0.20 17.65
C LYS A 162 16.07 -0.51 17.91
N PHE A 163 15.41 -0.99 16.86
CA PHE A 163 14.18 -1.73 16.92
C PHE A 163 14.18 -2.92 15.96
N ARG A 164 13.24 -3.83 16.16
CA ARG A 164 12.90 -4.92 15.22
C ARG A 164 11.42 -4.78 14.88
N GLN A 165 11.06 -5.16 13.67
CA GLN A 165 9.68 -5.14 13.18
C GLN A 165 9.13 -6.56 13.01
N GLU A 166 7.81 -6.68 13.09
CA GLU A 166 7.06 -7.92 12.83
C GLU A 166 7.57 -9.13 13.63
N VAL A 167 7.74 -8.96 14.94
CA VAL A 167 8.32 -9.96 15.83
C VAL A 167 7.25 -10.79 16.50
N TYR A 168 7.36 -12.10 16.46
CA TYR A 168 6.38 -13.02 17.03
C TYR A 168 6.57 -13.25 18.53
N SER A 169 5.46 -13.40 19.25
CA SER A 169 5.41 -13.69 20.69
C SER A 169 6.16 -14.97 21.07
N THR A 170 6.28 -15.90 20.12
CA THR A 170 7.00 -17.18 20.28
C THR A 170 8.48 -17.03 20.60
N GLU A 171 9.08 -15.87 20.32
CA GLU A 171 10.48 -15.60 20.72
C GLU A 171 10.66 -15.56 22.26
N TRP A 172 9.59 -15.35 23.02
CA TRP A 172 9.64 -15.30 24.47
C TRP A 172 8.65 -16.28 25.11
N PRO A 173 9.11 -17.42 25.59
CA PRO A 173 8.23 -18.45 26.16
C PRO A 173 7.29 -17.94 27.27
N LEU A 174 7.73 -16.96 28.07
CA LEU A 174 6.89 -16.35 29.10
C LEU A 174 5.75 -15.50 28.51
N ILE A 175 6.04 -14.77 27.43
CA ILE A 175 5.02 -13.97 26.71
C ILE A 175 4.02 -14.92 26.05
N GLN A 176 4.52 -15.93 25.32
CA GLN A 176 3.66 -16.95 24.71
C GLN A 176 2.72 -17.59 25.73
N LYS A 177 3.25 -17.99 26.88
CA LYS A 177 2.46 -18.63 27.94
C LYS A 177 1.30 -17.75 28.45
N VAL A 178 1.50 -16.44 28.59
CA VAL A 178 0.45 -15.55 29.13
C VAL A 178 -0.53 -15.08 28.06
N LEU A 179 -0.14 -15.10 26.77
CA LEU A 179 -1.01 -14.78 25.65
C LEU A 179 -1.88 -15.98 25.23
N GLY A 180 -1.47 -17.21 25.59
CA GLY A 180 -2.18 -18.44 25.24
C GLY A 180 -1.65 -19.06 23.93
N ASP A 181 -2.47 -19.92 23.32
CA ASP A 181 -2.08 -20.70 22.13
C ASP A 181 -1.99 -19.87 20.84
N ASP A 182 -2.59 -18.69 20.82
CA ASP A 182 -2.57 -17.81 19.65
C ASP A 182 -1.21 -17.10 19.51
N GLU A 183 -0.60 -17.27 18.33
CA GLU A 183 0.62 -16.57 18.00
C GLU A 183 0.34 -15.09 17.73
N LYS A 184 0.94 -14.20 18.54
CA LYS A 184 0.82 -12.76 18.38
C LYS A 184 2.07 -12.20 17.72
N ARG A 185 1.90 -11.42 16.64
CA ARG A 185 2.97 -10.68 15.98
C ARG A 185 2.86 -9.21 16.42
N PHE A 186 3.94 -8.67 16.97
CA PHE A 186 4.06 -7.28 17.37
C PHE A 186 4.66 -6.46 16.22
N ASP A 187 4.13 -5.27 15.99
CA ASP A 187 4.61 -4.40 14.91
C ASP A 187 6.05 -3.95 15.15
N PHE A 188 6.39 -3.60 16.40
CA PHE A 188 7.75 -3.27 16.78
C PHE A 188 8.15 -3.88 18.12
N VAL A 189 9.46 -4.14 18.24
CA VAL A 189 10.10 -4.50 19.50
C VAL A 189 11.33 -3.63 19.72
N ILE A 190 11.39 -2.99 20.90
CA ILE A 190 12.55 -2.23 21.36
C ILE A 190 13.10 -2.90 22.61
N LYS A 191 14.38 -3.26 22.57
CA LYS A 191 15.08 -3.85 23.72
C LYS A 191 16.05 -2.84 24.30
N THR A 192 15.85 -2.47 25.55
CA THR A 192 16.79 -1.64 26.33
C THR A 192 17.49 -2.48 27.40
N ASN A 193 18.42 -1.88 28.12
CA ASN A 193 19.04 -2.55 29.28
C ASN A 193 18.08 -2.84 30.43
N LYS A 194 16.92 -2.18 30.48
CA LYS A 194 15.95 -2.28 31.56
C LYS A 194 14.74 -3.12 31.19
N LYS A 195 14.24 -2.97 29.96
CA LYS A 195 12.97 -3.59 29.50
C LYS A 195 12.99 -3.92 28.02
N THR A 196 12.12 -4.87 27.65
CA THR A 196 11.70 -5.13 26.27
C THR A 196 10.30 -4.55 26.09
N TYR A 197 10.15 -3.63 25.16
CA TYR A 197 8.89 -3.00 24.81
C TYR A 197 8.30 -3.71 23.59
N LEU A 198 7.06 -4.23 23.76
CA LEU A 198 6.28 -4.88 22.71
C LEU A 198 5.23 -3.88 22.24
N ILE A 199 5.34 -3.44 20.99
CA ILE A 199 4.65 -2.25 20.49
C ILE A 199 3.68 -2.64 19.38
N GLU A 200 2.44 -2.15 19.48
CA GLU A 200 1.41 -2.18 18.46
C GLU A 200 1.15 -0.77 17.95
N VAL A 201 0.96 -0.63 16.65
CA VAL A 201 0.68 0.67 16.03
C VAL A 201 -0.54 0.60 15.12
N ASN A 202 -1.37 1.64 15.14
CA ASN A 202 -2.48 1.76 14.21
C ASN A 202 -2.95 3.20 14.03
N PHE A 203 -3.53 3.47 12.88
CA PHE A 203 -4.15 4.75 12.54
C PHE A 203 -5.56 4.52 12.03
N TYR A 204 -6.51 5.24 12.57
CA TYR A 204 -7.91 5.16 12.15
C TYR A 204 -8.43 6.54 11.71
N SER A 205 -8.46 6.78 10.40
CA SER A 205 -9.03 8.01 9.83
C SER A 205 -10.56 8.06 9.92
N SER A 206 -11.23 6.90 9.97
CA SER A 206 -12.69 6.77 10.03
C SER A 206 -13.12 5.78 11.09
N GLY A 207 -14.37 5.91 11.55
CA GLY A 207 -14.98 5.00 12.52
C GLY A 207 -15.27 3.61 11.93
N GLY A 208 -15.56 2.65 12.82
CA GLY A 208 -15.93 1.27 12.47
C GLY A 208 -15.85 0.32 13.64
N SER A 209 -16.41 -0.89 13.52
CA SER A 209 -16.42 -1.91 14.57
C SER A 209 -15.02 -2.36 14.99
N LYS A 210 -14.07 -2.35 14.05
CA LYS A 210 -12.68 -2.75 14.29
C LYS A 210 -12.01 -1.96 15.42
N LEU A 211 -12.36 -0.67 15.62
CA LEU A 211 -11.80 0.15 16.68
C LEU A 211 -12.15 -0.44 18.08
N ASN A 212 -13.41 -0.84 18.25
CA ASN A 212 -13.87 -1.45 19.50
C ASN A 212 -13.17 -2.78 19.77
N GLU A 213 -12.99 -3.60 18.74
CA GLU A 213 -12.31 -4.89 18.81
C GLU A 213 -10.85 -4.73 19.22
N VAL A 214 -10.14 -3.77 18.59
CA VAL A 214 -8.73 -3.49 18.88
C VAL A 214 -8.56 -2.95 20.29
N ALA A 215 -9.38 -1.96 20.71
CA ALA A 215 -9.31 -1.41 22.06
C ALA A 215 -9.53 -2.51 23.13
N ARG A 216 -10.51 -3.39 22.90
CA ARG A 216 -10.78 -4.53 23.78
C ARG A 216 -9.60 -5.51 23.81
N SER A 217 -9.13 -5.94 22.66
CA SER A 217 -8.00 -6.88 22.53
C SER A 217 -6.77 -6.37 23.27
N TYR A 218 -6.41 -5.10 23.09
CA TYR A 218 -5.22 -4.55 23.74
C TYR A 218 -5.42 -4.30 25.24
N SER A 219 -6.66 -4.02 25.68
CA SER A 219 -6.99 -3.98 27.10
C SER A 219 -6.82 -5.34 27.78
N ASP A 220 -7.05 -6.43 27.06
CA ASP A 220 -6.90 -7.80 27.59
C ASP A 220 -5.42 -8.25 27.62
N ILE A 221 -4.62 -7.90 26.62
CA ILE A 221 -3.22 -8.36 26.51
C ILE A 221 -2.23 -7.51 27.29
N ALA A 222 -2.44 -6.19 27.37
CA ALA A 222 -1.51 -5.28 28.02
C ALA A 222 -1.22 -5.62 29.48
N PRO A 223 -2.22 -5.89 30.35
CA PRO A 223 -1.98 -6.31 31.73
C PRO A 223 -1.21 -7.63 31.82
N LYS A 224 -1.48 -8.59 30.93
CA LYS A 224 -0.80 -9.88 30.89
C LYS A 224 0.70 -9.71 30.60
N ILE A 225 1.03 -8.92 29.56
CA ILE A 225 2.44 -8.63 29.19
C ILE A 225 3.12 -7.85 30.32
N ASN A 226 2.47 -6.82 30.86
CA ASN A 226 3.03 -5.94 31.88
C ASN A 226 3.23 -6.66 33.23
N SER A 227 2.57 -7.79 33.48
CA SER A 227 2.80 -8.63 34.66
C SER A 227 4.14 -9.37 34.62
N ILE A 228 4.77 -9.47 33.44
CA ILE A 228 6.05 -10.16 33.27
C ILE A 228 7.20 -9.15 33.48
N LYS A 229 8.02 -9.44 34.50
CA LYS A 229 9.19 -8.58 34.80
C LYS A 229 10.10 -8.43 33.58
N GLY A 230 10.38 -7.19 33.22
CA GLY A 230 11.26 -6.86 32.08
C GLY A 230 10.53 -6.68 30.75
N PHE A 231 9.20 -6.79 30.72
CA PHE A 231 8.39 -6.50 29.54
C PHE A 231 7.41 -5.35 29.79
N GLU A 232 7.08 -4.64 28.72
CA GLU A 232 6.08 -3.58 28.73
C GLU A 232 5.36 -3.55 27.38
N PHE A 233 4.02 -3.59 27.43
CA PHE A 233 3.18 -3.39 26.25
C PHE A 233 3.02 -1.89 26.00
N VAL A 234 3.23 -1.46 24.77
CA VAL A 234 3.05 -0.08 24.32
C VAL A 234 2.09 -0.05 23.16
N TRP A 235 1.12 0.84 23.23
CA TRP A 235 0.19 1.07 22.13
C TRP A 235 0.37 2.49 21.57
N ILE A 236 0.70 2.59 20.29
CA ILE A 236 0.78 3.86 19.59
C ILE A 236 -0.39 3.92 18.61
N THR A 237 -1.38 4.76 18.91
CA THR A 237 -2.60 4.86 18.10
C THR A 237 -2.95 6.31 17.84
N ASP A 238 -3.44 6.58 16.62
CA ASP A 238 -3.84 7.92 16.22
C ASP A 238 -5.03 7.86 15.26
N GLY A 239 -5.52 9.02 14.87
CA GLY A 239 -6.60 9.18 13.91
C GLY A 239 -7.95 9.54 14.51
N LYS A 240 -8.63 10.53 13.91
CA LYS A 240 -9.95 11.02 14.38
C LYS A 240 -11.07 10.00 14.30
N GLY A 241 -10.88 8.86 13.63
CA GLY A 241 -11.82 7.75 13.68
C GLY A 241 -12.17 7.31 15.10
N TRP A 242 -11.24 7.47 16.07
CA TRP A 242 -11.47 7.20 17.48
C TRP A 242 -12.59 8.03 18.12
N THR A 243 -12.99 9.15 17.52
CA THR A 243 -14.14 9.93 18.00
C THR A 243 -15.43 9.09 18.03
N SER A 244 -15.59 8.16 17.07
CA SER A 244 -16.74 7.26 17.01
C SER A 244 -16.71 6.13 18.05
N ALA A 245 -15.53 5.83 18.61
CA ALA A 245 -15.31 4.78 19.60
C ALA A 245 -14.69 5.34 20.90
N LYS A 246 -14.96 6.63 21.20
CA LYS A 246 -14.34 7.38 22.30
C LYS A 246 -14.42 6.64 23.65
N ASN A 247 -15.59 6.09 24.00
CA ASN A 247 -15.78 5.41 25.28
C ASN A 247 -14.90 4.15 25.39
N LYS A 248 -14.77 3.37 24.31
CA LYS A 248 -13.93 2.17 24.30
C LYS A 248 -12.45 2.52 24.35
N LEU A 249 -12.04 3.57 23.66
CA LEU A 249 -10.67 4.08 23.78
C LEU A 249 -10.39 4.58 25.20
N GLN A 250 -11.35 5.25 25.84
CA GLN A 250 -11.21 5.74 27.23
C GLN A 250 -11.05 4.60 28.25
N GLU A 251 -11.83 3.52 28.09
CA GLU A 251 -11.68 2.31 28.89
C GLU A 251 -10.25 1.74 28.74
N ALA A 252 -9.80 1.56 27.47
CA ALA A 252 -8.45 1.09 27.19
C ALA A 252 -7.36 2.05 27.70
N TYR A 253 -7.58 3.35 27.53
CA TYR A 253 -6.67 4.39 28.02
C TYR A 253 -6.46 4.32 29.54
N SER A 254 -7.48 3.96 30.29
CA SER A 254 -7.38 3.80 31.74
C SER A 254 -6.63 2.53 32.16
N LEU A 255 -6.72 1.46 31.35
CA LEU A 255 -6.14 0.15 31.63
C LEU A 255 -4.68 0.01 31.14
N ILE A 256 -4.34 0.63 30.00
CA ILE A 256 -3.04 0.53 29.36
C ILE A 256 -2.17 1.70 29.82
N PRO A 257 -1.10 1.48 30.60
CA PRO A 257 -0.26 2.57 31.09
C PRO A 257 0.49 3.33 29.99
N SER A 258 0.92 2.61 28.95
CA SER A 258 1.73 3.12 27.85
C SER A 258 0.96 3.17 26.55
N ILE A 259 0.18 4.25 26.39
CA ILE A 259 -0.57 4.56 25.17
C ILE A 259 -0.18 5.97 24.70
N TYR A 260 0.14 6.08 23.41
CA TYR A 260 0.65 7.29 22.79
C TYR A 260 0.01 7.53 21.44
N ASN A 261 0.07 8.77 20.95
CA ASN A 261 -0.25 9.17 19.59
C ASN A 261 0.98 9.79 18.90
N LEU A 262 0.87 10.19 17.65
CA LEU A 262 1.97 10.78 16.89
C LEU A 262 2.46 12.11 17.48
N THR A 263 1.60 12.85 18.20
CA THR A 263 1.93 14.13 18.81
C THR A 263 2.76 13.96 20.09
N ASN A 264 2.44 12.94 20.89
CA ASN A 264 3.09 12.75 22.21
C ASN A 264 4.04 11.53 22.27
N ILE A 265 4.38 10.92 21.16
CA ILE A 265 5.32 9.79 21.08
C ILE A 265 6.68 10.12 21.68
N GLU A 266 7.11 11.39 21.61
CA GLU A 266 8.38 11.86 22.21
C GLU A 266 8.46 11.57 23.71
N ASP A 267 7.33 11.54 24.41
CA ASP A 267 7.31 11.20 25.84
C ASP A 267 7.60 9.71 26.10
N PHE A 268 7.28 8.85 25.13
CA PHE A 268 7.71 7.46 25.16
C PHE A 268 9.22 7.36 24.90
N LEU A 269 9.73 8.06 23.88
CA LEU A 269 11.14 7.99 23.49
C LEU A 269 12.08 8.45 24.62
N LYS A 270 11.68 9.47 25.40
CA LYS A 270 12.43 9.94 26.59
C LYS A 270 12.54 8.89 27.71
N ARG A 271 11.74 7.83 27.68
CA ARG A 271 11.73 6.75 28.70
C ARG A 271 12.66 5.58 28.34
N LEU A 272 13.09 5.49 27.07
CA LEU A 272 13.96 4.43 26.57
C LEU A 272 15.41 4.65 27.01
#